data_c440541273f28835df1a0b99e0e1e96b
#
_entry.id   c440541273f28835df1a0b99e0e1e96b
#
_cell.length_a   1.000
_cell.length_b   1.000
_cell.length_c   1.000
_cell.angle_alpha   90.00
_cell.angle_beta   90.00
_cell.angle_gamma   90.00
#
_symmetry.space_group_name_H-M   'P 1'
#
loop_
_entity.id
_entity.type
_entity.pdbx_description
1 polymer ?
#
loop_
_entity_poly.entity_id
_entity_poly.type
_entity_poly.pdbx_seq_one_letter_code
_entity_poly.pdbx_strand_id
1 'polypeptide(L)'
;MKIAVLLPFLALAGVVSAQTDALTPLNVRQVKVRGEIGRRIDITIHNNLMVLDADKDFLRPFEVRDQKGGYIGLGKLILAAVRFAAYSNEPNVTALKDRLVTRLIATQEPDGYIGICARGSRMNTLWDVHEMGYLIAGLLSDYEFFGKRESMAAARKAADYMIGHWSEIPAGWGEQTGVATHVAVTGIERTMLALSRVSGDAKYREFVVKQRALAEWSLPIVIGRRPGIEGHIYAYTARSLAQLELYRTDPQPGLLTQPDGIIDFLTRRGGMAITGATGQWEIWTDDQDGRGQLGETCATAYQIRLYDSLLRLRGDARFGDLLERTIFNTLFAAQSPDGRRIRYYSPFEGPREYHPGDTYCCPCNYRRIVAELPELIYYRSGSGVAVNLYTASDAKFDVNGVPLSIRQETAFPSSGDVTVQISPEHPTRFPVRLRIPAWASGTRVSVNGAAASEASSGSFFEIDRQWRSGDTIRLTMPMQVRLVQGRKRQSGRAALMRGPLVFCLNPAQEKSLANIDGADLGRFTIDPSSLEAVQDDSVRPGGIACRVGVWRPGYPTSDKPDLVLRFGEFADPGGLATYFRLRDLRVAVNDELIH
;
A
#
# COMPACT_ATOMS: atom_id res chain seq x y z
N MET A 1 -45.21 -58.66 11.31
CA MET A 1 -44.20 -57.88 12.10
C MET A 1 -43.09 -57.48 11.17
N LYS A 2 -43.10 -56.24 10.67
CA LYS A 2 -42.03 -55.69 9.80
C LYS A 2 -41.13 -54.84 10.69
N ILE A 3 -39.91 -55.24 10.85
CA ILE A 3 -38.86 -54.50 11.58
C ILE A 3 -38.29 -53.48 10.59
N ALA A 4 -38.50 -52.21 10.89
CA ALA A 4 -37.85 -51.11 10.19
C ALA A 4 -36.45 -50.85 10.82
N VAL A 5 -35.38 -51.05 10.05
CA VAL A 5 -34.02 -50.71 10.42
C VAL A 5 -33.79 -49.23 10.08
N LEU A 6 -33.70 -48.39 11.11
CA LEU A 6 -33.22 -47.00 10.96
C LEU A 6 -31.69 -47.03 10.84
N LEU A 7 -31.17 -46.66 9.70
CA LEU A 7 -29.75 -46.33 9.51
C LEU A 7 -29.50 -44.90 9.98
N PRO A 8 -28.47 -44.63 10.84
CA PRO A 8 -28.13 -43.25 11.16
C PRO A 8 -27.39 -42.58 9.99
N PHE A 9 -27.93 -41.47 9.54
CA PHE A 9 -27.22 -40.53 8.67
C PHE A 9 -26.06 -39.92 9.47
N LEU A 10 -24.84 -40.38 9.27
CA LEU A 10 -23.62 -39.65 9.65
C LEU A 10 -23.51 -38.45 8.69
N ALA A 11 -23.80 -37.25 9.19
CA ALA A 11 -23.41 -36.02 8.52
C ALA A 11 -21.88 -35.95 8.59
N LEU A 12 -21.21 -36.22 7.48
CA LEU A 12 -19.81 -35.83 7.29
C LEU A 12 -19.76 -34.30 7.32
N ALA A 13 -19.41 -33.73 8.47
CA ALA A 13 -18.93 -32.37 8.55
C ALA A 13 -17.63 -32.35 7.74
N GLY A 14 -17.68 -31.86 6.51
CA GLY A 14 -16.51 -31.63 5.69
C GLY A 14 -15.57 -30.69 6.44
N VAL A 15 -14.37 -31.18 6.76
CA VAL A 15 -13.30 -30.33 7.27
C VAL A 15 -12.97 -29.34 6.16
N VAL A 16 -13.46 -28.12 6.29
CA VAL A 16 -13.09 -27.02 5.38
C VAL A 16 -11.60 -26.77 5.62
N SER A 17 -10.77 -27.18 4.66
CA SER A 17 -9.33 -26.95 4.71
C SER A 17 -9.07 -25.45 4.56
N ALA A 18 -8.33 -24.85 5.50
CA ALA A 18 -7.89 -23.46 5.39
C ALA A 18 -7.14 -23.24 4.07
N GLN A 19 -7.41 -22.10 3.42
CA GLN A 19 -6.70 -21.72 2.20
C GLN A 19 -5.29 -21.23 2.55
N THR A 20 -4.27 -21.93 2.05
CA THR A 20 -2.88 -21.54 2.25
C THR A 20 -2.49 -20.46 1.24
N ASP A 21 -1.87 -19.38 1.70
CA ASP A 21 -1.27 -18.36 0.83
C ASP A 21 -0.15 -19.00 -0.02
N ALA A 22 -0.09 -18.64 -1.30
CA ALA A 22 0.99 -19.05 -2.22
C ALA A 22 2.33 -18.42 -1.82
N LEU A 23 2.29 -17.22 -1.23
CA LEU A 23 3.46 -16.47 -0.77
C LEU A 23 3.23 -15.96 0.65
N THR A 24 4.24 -16.11 1.53
CA THR A 24 4.20 -15.61 2.91
C THR A 24 5.30 -14.56 3.11
N PRO A 25 4.99 -13.32 3.53
CA PRO A 25 5.99 -12.26 3.70
C PRO A 25 7.02 -12.61 4.77
N LEU A 26 8.24 -12.10 4.63
CA LEU A 26 9.21 -12.11 5.71
C LEU A 26 8.83 -11.06 6.76
N ASN A 27 9.15 -11.34 8.02
CA ASN A 27 8.93 -10.38 9.10
C ASN A 27 9.85 -9.16 8.93
N VAL A 28 9.38 -7.98 9.30
CA VAL A 28 10.16 -6.72 9.21
C VAL A 28 11.54 -6.80 9.88
N ARG A 29 11.71 -7.62 10.93
CA ARG A 29 13.00 -7.85 11.60
C ARG A 29 14.01 -8.59 10.73
N GLN A 30 13.53 -9.35 9.76
CA GLN A 30 14.35 -10.20 8.90
C GLN A 30 14.89 -9.46 7.68
N VAL A 31 14.37 -8.26 7.39
CA VAL A 31 14.69 -7.50 6.18
C VAL A 31 15.24 -6.12 6.57
N LYS A 32 16.39 -5.74 6.00
CA LYS A 32 16.94 -4.39 6.07
C LYS A 32 16.94 -3.79 4.68
N VAL A 33 16.23 -2.69 4.51
CA VAL A 33 16.00 -2.04 3.22
C VAL A 33 16.86 -0.80 3.09
N ARG A 34 17.50 -0.64 1.94
CA ARG A 34 18.27 0.53 1.51
C ARG A 34 17.68 1.07 0.20
N GLY A 35 18.42 1.91 -0.51
CA GLY A 35 17.91 2.54 -1.74
C GLY A 35 16.75 3.50 -1.45
N GLU A 36 15.92 3.79 -2.44
CA GLU A 36 14.84 4.76 -2.27
C GLU A 36 13.77 4.32 -1.27
N ILE A 37 13.39 3.03 -1.26
CA ILE A 37 12.42 2.51 -0.28
C ILE A 37 12.99 2.67 1.14
N GLY A 38 14.26 2.29 1.37
CA GLY A 38 14.91 2.44 2.67
C GLY A 38 15.00 3.90 3.11
N ARG A 39 15.40 4.80 2.21
CA ARG A 39 15.41 6.24 2.48
C ARG A 39 14.04 6.77 2.92
N ARG A 40 12.94 6.34 2.27
CA ARG A 40 11.58 6.73 2.66
C ARG A 40 11.20 6.21 4.04
N ILE A 41 11.61 4.99 4.39
CA ILE A 41 11.43 4.44 5.74
C ILE A 41 12.20 5.30 6.75
N ASP A 42 13.49 5.56 6.51
CA ASP A 42 14.35 6.30 7.42
C ASP A 42 13.86 7.73 7.68
N ILE A 43 13.52 8.49 6.64
CA ILE A 43 12.97 9.85 6.83
C ILE A 43 11.58 9.85 7.47
N THR A 44 10.80 8.77 7.30
CA THR A 44 9.52 8.64 8.01
C THR A 44 9.74 8.37 9.49
N ILE A 45 10.72 7.57 9.86
CA ILE A 45 11.08 7.35 11.27
C ILE A 45 11.60 8.66 11.88
N HIS A 46 12.66 9.22 11.32
CA HIS A 46 13.44 10.28 11.99
C HIS A 46 12.80 11.67 11.83
N ASN A 47 12.24 11.99 10.67
CA ASN A 47 11.75 13.33 10.36
C ASN A 47 10.23 13.47 10.46
N ASN A 48 9.49 12.35 10.68
CA ASN A 48 8.04 12.39 10.87
C ASN A 48 7.64 11.77 12.21
N LEU A 49 7.89 10.47 12.45
CA LEU A 49 7.46 9.80 13.69
C LEU A 49 8.13 10.39 14.93
N MET A 50 9.46 10.50 14.93
CA MET A 50 10.24 10.91 16.11
C MET A 50 10.14 12.40 16.46
N VAL A 51 9.61 13.22 15.56
CA VAL A 51 9.44 14.67 15.78
C VAL A 51 8.02 15.06 16.18
N LEU A 52 7.11 14.08 16.35
CA LEU A 52 5.75 14.33 16.82
C LEU A 52 5.73 14.71 18.29
N ASP A 53 4.91 15.68 18.66
CA ASP A 53 4.50 15.88 20.06
C ASP A 53 3.44 14.83 20.44
N ALA A 54 3.94 13.58 20.60
CA ALA A 54 3.07 12.44 20.85
C ALA A 54 2.30 12.56 22.19
N ASP A 55 2.86 13.24 23.16
CA ASP A 55 2.23 13.43 24.47
C ASP A 55 1.04 14.39 24.39
N LYS A 56 1.23 15.53 23.74
CA LYS A 56 0.19 16.56 23.60
C LYS A 56 -0.87 16.16 22.58
N ASP A 57 -0.44 15.77 21.39
CA ASP A 57 -1.34 15.64 20.24
C ASP A 57 -2.05 14.28 20.19
N PHE A 58 -1.43 13.23 20.75
CA PHE A 58 -1.96 11.86 20.68
C PHE A 58 -2.42 11.30 22.02
N LEU A 59 -1.64 11.43 23.11
CA LEU A 59 -1.96 10.80 24.41
C LEU A 59 -2.90 11.62 25.27
N ARG A 60 -2.68 12.93 25.37
CA ARG A 60 -3.47 13.81 26.24
C ARG A 60 -4.99 13.70 26.05
N PRO A 61 -5.55 13.59 24.84
CA PRO A 61 -6.99 13.42 24.65
C PRO A 61 -7.56 12.18 25.35
N PHE A 62 -6.78 11.10 25.44
CA PHE A 62 -7.17 9.85 26.13
C PHE A 62 -7.11 9.97 27.67
N GLU A 63 -6.23 10.84 28.17
CA GLU A 63 -6.10 11.10 29.61
C GLU A 63 -7.21 12.02 30.09
N VAL A 64 -7.59 13.03 29.31
CA VAL A 64 -8.61 14.04 29.65
C VAL A 64 -10.03 13.50 29.44
N ARG A 65 -10.32 12.83 28.32
CA ARG A 65 -11.61 12.21 27.97
C ARG A 65 -12.81 13.14 28.09
N ASP A 66 -12.69 14.32 27.59
CA ASP A 66 -13.76 15.33 27.58
C ASP A 66 -14.47 15.45 26.22
N GLN A 67 -14.06 14.65 25.23
CA GLN A 67 -14.59 14.75 23.88
C GLN A 67 -16.01 14.16 23.80
N LYS A 68 -16.84 14.75 22.93
CA LYS A 68 -18.15 14.20 22.54
C LYS A 68 -18.09 13.40 21.26
N GLY A 69 -16.97 13.43 20.58
CA GLY A 69 -16.62 12.75 19.36
C GLY A 69 -15.31 13.31 18.82
N GLY A 70 -14.72 12.63 17.84
CA GLY A 70 -13.47 13.06 17.22
C GLY A 70 -12.54 11.88 16.95
N TYR A 71 -11.46 12.17 16.24
CA TYR A 71 -10.47 11.21 15.82
C TYR A 71 -9.06 11.76 16.07
N ILE A 72 -8.23 10.98 16.72
CA ILE A 72 -6.83 11.32 17.02
C ILE A 72 -5.87 10.49 16.18
N GLY A 73 -6.14 9.20 15.99
CA GLY A 73 -5.31 8.26 15.25
C GLY A 73 -4.20 7.62 16.09
N LEU A 74 -4.33 7.59 17.41
CA LEU A 74 -3.33 7.00 18.29
C LEU A 74 -3.15 5.51 18.02
N GLY A 75 -4.24 4.74 17.79
CA GLY A 75 -4.13 3.32 17.46
C GLY A 75 -3.33 3.08 16.17
N LYS A 76 -3.50 3.92 15.16
CA LYS A 76 -2.72 3.86 13.92
C LYS A 76 -1.26 4.27 14.14
N LEU A 77 -1.01 5.24 15.01
CA LEU A 77 0.35 5.66 15.39
C LEU A 77 1.09 4.52 16.10
N ILE A 78 0.42 3.84 17.05
CA ILE A 78 1.00 2.68 17.76
C ILE A 78 1.34 1.56 16.77
N LEU A 79 0.44 1.23 15.82
CA LEU A 79 0.72 0.25 14.77
C LEU A 79 2.00 0.56 13.99
N ALA A 80 2.19 1.83 13.61
CA ALA A 80 3.39 2.27 12.91
C ALA A 80 4.62 2.21 13.82
N ALA A 81 4.53 2.74 15.05
CA ALA A 81 5.63 2.78 16.00
C ALA A 81 6.12 1.37 16.39
N VAL A 82 5.21 0.41 16.57
CA VAL A 82 5.53 -0.99 16.84
C VAL A 82 6.36 -1.60 15.69
N ARG A 83 5.92 -1.43 14.44
CA ARG A 83 6.63 -1.97 13.27
C ARG A 83 7.95 -1.28 13.04
N PHE A 84 8.03 0.05 13.18
CA PHE A 84 9.28 0.79 13.06
C PHE A 84 10.28 0.41 14.16
N ALA A 85 9.83 0.22 15.41
CA ALA A 85 10.67 -0.26 16.50
C ALA A 85 11.20 -1.68 16.21
N ALA A 86 10.35 -2.57 15.69
CA ALA A 86 10.75 -3.92 15.31
C ALA A 86 11.73 -3.93 14.11
N TYR A 87 11.55 -3.02 13.14
CA TYR A 87 12.39 -2.89 11.95
C TYR A 87 13.74 -2.25 12.25
N SER A 88 13.75 -1.06 12.88
CA SER A 88 14.98 -0.29 13.10
C SER A 88 15.84 -0.87 14.22
N ASN A 89 15.21 -1.44 15.25
CA ASN A 89 15.82 -1.86 16.49
C ASN A 89 16.51 -0.69 17.25
N GLU A 90 16.04 0.54 17.02
CA GLU A 90 16.57 1.74 17.67
C GLU A 90 15.97 1.92 19.07
N PRO A 91 16.80 2.18 20.11
CA PRO A 91 16.32 2.33 21.48
C PRO A 91 15.31 3.47 21.67
N ASN A 92 15.50 4.61 20.98
CA ASN A 92 14.61 5.77 21.05
C ASN A 92 13.24 5.50 20.40
N VAL A 93 13.18 4.77 19.27
CA VAL A 93 11.93 4.37 18.62
C VAL A 93 11.18 3.35 19.50
N THR A 94 11.92 2.42 20.10
CA THR A 94 11.36 1.46 21.08
C THR A 94 10.82 2.18 22.32
N ALA A 95 11.55 3.16 22.85
CA ALA A 95 11.11 3.95 23.99
C ALA A 95 9.83 4.77 23.68
N LEU A 96 9.73 5.35 22.49
CA LEU A 96 8.50 6.01 22.03
C LEU A 96 7.33 5.03 22.00
N LYS A 97 7.51 3.88 21.37
CA LYS A 97 6.50 2.81 21.30
C LYS A 97 6.05 2.37 22.69
N ASP A 98 6.99 2.08 23.60
CA ASP A 98 6.67 1.64 24.98
C ASP A 98 5.92 2.73 25.74
N ARG A 99 6.32 4.01 25.61
CA ARG A 99 5.62 5.14 26.23
C ARG A 99 4.18 5.27 25.72
N LEU A 100 3.96 5.20 24.40
CA LEU A 100 2.62 5.27 23.80
C LEU A 100 1.72 4.16 24.34
N VAL A 101 2.19 2.92 24.34
CA VAL A 101 1.42 1.75 24.77
C VAL A 101 1.14 1.79 26.28
N THR A 102 2.16 2.05 27.10
CA THR A 102 2.03 2.04 28.57
C THR A 102 1.06 3.14 29.03
N ARG A 103 1.19 4.36 28.50
CA ARG A 103 0.29 5.47 28.87
C ARG A 103 -1.12 5.24 28.36
N LEU A 104 -1.30 4.70 27.15
CA LEU A 104 -2.62 4.32 26.67
C LEU A 104 -3.29 3.29 27.57
N ILE A 105 -2.60 2.20 27.93
CA ILE A 105 -3.14 1.15 28.80
C ILE A 105 -3.54 1.72 30.17
N ALA A 106 -2.76 2.66 30.72
CA ALA A 106 -3.06 3.33 31.97
C ALA A 106 -4.37 4.13 31.94
N THR A 107 -4.86 4.48 30.74
CA THR A 107 -6.15 5.17 30.58
C THR A 107 -7.35 4.20 30.47
N GLN A 108 -7.13 2.89 30.35
CA GLN A 108 -8.22 1.94 30.20
C GLN A 108 -9.08 1.87 31.48
N GLU A 109 -10.39 2.00 31.32
CA GLU A 109 -11.32 1.90 32.46
C GLU A 109 -11.59 0.45 32.87
N PRO A 110 -12.12 0.24 34.09
CA PRO A 110 -12.41 -1.10 34.61
C PRO A 110 -13.37 -1.91 33.71
N ASP A 111 -14.34 -1.23 33.07
CA ASP A 111 -15.30 -1.84 32.14
C ASP A 111 -14.67 -2.21 30.78
N GLY A 112 -13.43 -1.80 30.52
CA GLY A 112 -12.69 -2.10 29.31
C GLY A 112 -12.64 -0.95 28.29
N TYR A 113 -13.41 0.12 28.48
CA TYR A 113 -13.37 1.26 27.57
C TYR A 113 -11.98 1.90 27.51
N ILE A 114 -11.55 2.21 26.29
CA ILE A 114 -10.31 2.90 25.99
C ILE A 114 -10.58 3.84 24.80
N GLY A 115 -10.60 5.13 25.04
CA GLY A 115 -10.99 6.15 24.06
C GLY A 115 -10.94 7.56 24.62
N ILE A 116 -11.35 8.53 23.82
CA ILE A 116 -11.31 9.97 24.13
C ILE A 116 -12.65 10.53 24.58
N CYS A 117 -13.74 9.75 24.50
CA CYS A 117 -15.08 10.23 24.74
C CYS A 117 -15.46 10.23 26.22
N ALA A 118 -16.16 11.28 26.64
CA ALA A 118 -16.83 11.34 27.93
C ALA A 118 -17.85 10.19 28.07
N ARG A 119 -18.09 9.71 29.29
CA ARG A 119 -18.89 8.50 29.58
C ARG A 119 -20.25 8.47 28.86
N GLY A 120 -20.98 9.58 28.80
CA GLY A 120 -22.28 9.66 28.13
C GLY A 120 -22.23 9.75 26.59
N SER A 121 -21.03 9.78 25.98
CA SER A 121 -20.85 9.90 24.53
C SER A 121 -20.14 8.69 23.91
N ARG A 122 -19.81 7.67 24.72
CA ARG A 122 -19.11 6.46 24.28
C ARG A 122 -19.95 5.66 23.31
N MET A 123 -19.33 5.11 22.28
CA MET A 123 -19.98 4.33 21.22
C MET A 123 -21.08 5.10 20.44
N ASN A 124 -21.41 6.33 20.84
CA ASN A 124 -22.44 7.15 20.20
C ASN A 124 -21.94 7.89 18.97
N THR A 125 -20.63 7.97 18.79
CA THR A 125 -19.99 8.62 17.65
C THR A 125 -19.19 7.62 16.84
N LEU A 126 -19.26 7.77 15.54
CA LEU A 126 -18.54 6.89 14.62
C LEU A 126 -17.02 6.92 14.86
N TRP A 127 -16.46 8.07 15.24
CA TRP A 127 -15.03 8.23 15.44
C TRP A 127 -14.51 7.52 16.69
N ASP A 128 -15.34 7.42 17.74
CA ASP A 128 -15.00 6.65 18.94
C ASP A 128 -14.83 5.17 18.60
N VAL A 129 -15.78 4.60 17.85
CA VAL A 129 -15.74 3.22 17.36
C VAL A 129 -14.53 2.99 16.44
N HIS A 130 -14.26 3.96 15.55
CA HIS A 130 -13.10 3.91 14.64
C HIS A 130 -11.78 3.88 15.41
N GLU A 131 -11.62 4.81 16.38
CA GLU A 131 -10.41 4.89 17.19
C GLU A 131 -10.20 3.60 17.98
N MET A 132 -11.23 3.10 18.69
CA MET A 132 -11.15 1.85 19.46
C MET A 132 -10.72 0.66 18.59
N GLY A 133 -11.26 0.54 17.38
CA GLY A 133 -10.86 -0.54 16.45
C GLY A 133 -9.36 -0.53 16.15
N TYR A 134 -8.77 0.65 15.97
CA TYR A 134 -7.31 0.77 15.73
C TYR A 134 -6.48 0.70 17.01
N LEU A 135 -7.01 1.10 18.16
CA LEU A 135 -6.33 0.89 19.44
C LEU A 135 -6.17 -0.61 19.74
N ILE A 136 -7.22 -1.39 19.54
CA ILE A 136 -7.16 -2.86 19.67
C ILE A 136 -6.11 -3.43 18.72
N ALA A 137 -6.07 -2.98 17.46
CA ALA A 137 -5.07 -3.42 16.49
C ALA A 137 -3.63 -3.03 16.90
N GLY A 138 -3.43 -1.82 17.42
CA GLY A 138 -2.13 -1.34 17.90
C GLY A 138 -1.61 -2.15 19.08
N LEU A 139 -2.47 -2.40 20.07
CA LEU A 139 -2.14 -3.22 21.24
C LEU A 139 -1.88 -4.68 20.85
N LEU A 140 -2.67 -5.25 19.94
CA LEU A 140 -2.42 -6.59 19.41
C LEU A 140 -1.08 -6.69 18.69
N SER A 141 -0.74 -5.68 17.87
CA SER A 141 0.55 -5.61 17.19
C SER A 141 1.73 -5.58 18.19
N ASP A 142 1.61 -4.83 19.30
CA ASP A 142 2.65 -4.80 20.33
C ASP A 142 2.84 -6.18 20.99
N TYR A 143 1.75 -6.91 21.21
CA TYR A 143 1.85 -8.30 21.65
C TYR A 143 2.51 -9.21 20.61
N GLU A 144 2.11 -9.14 19.34
CA GLU A 144 2.66 -10.01 18.29
C GLU A 144 4.16 -9.76 18.05
N PHE A 145 4.61 -8.49 18.09
CA PHE A 145 6.01 -8.14 17.84
C PHE A 145 6.90 -8.18 19.08
N PHE A 146 6.38 -7.86 20.27
CA PHE A 146 7.19 -7.71 21.49
C PHE A 146 6.78 -8.64 22.64
N GLY A 147 5.75 -9.49 22.47
CA GLY A 147 5.31 -10.45 23.48
C GLY A 147 4.66 -9.81 24.71
N LYS A 148 4.22 -8.54 24.64
CA LYS A 148 3.68 -7.77 25.78
C LYS A 148 2.29 -8.27 26.16
N ARG A 149 2.21 -9.10 27.21
CA ARG A 149 0.94 -9.70 27.66
C ARG A 149 -0.08 -8.69 28.15
N GLU A 150 0.38 -7.58 28.73
CA GLU A 150 -0.46 -6.45 29.13
C GLU A 150 -1.19 -5.82 27.94
N SER A 151 -0.53 -5.70 26.79
CA SER A 151 -1.14 -5.19 25.55
C SER A 151 -2.22 -6.14 25.04
N MET A 152 -2.00 -7.45 25.06
CA MET A 152 -3.03 -8.44 24.72
C MET A 152 -4.23 -8.36 25.67
N ALA A 153 -3.99 -8.25 26.99
CA ALA A 153 -5.06 -8.15 27.98
C ALA A 153 -5.92 -6.88 27.76
N ALA A 154 -5.26 -5.75 27.50
CA ALA A 154 -5.94 -4.49 27.21
C ALA A 154 -6.72 -4.54 25.89
N ALA A 155 -6.15 -5.14 24.83
CA ALA A 155 -6.82 -5.34 23.55
C ALA A 155 -8.10 -6.17 23.69
N ARG A 156 -8.04 -7.27 24.46
CA ARG A 156 -9.21 -8.13 24.73
C ARG A 156 -10.30 -7.38 25.49
N LYS A 157 -9.95 -6.65 26.56
CA LYS A 157 -10.92 -5.86 27.33
C LYS A 157 -11.62 -4.81 26.46
N ALA A 158 -10.86 -4.11 25.60
CA ALA A 158 -11.42 -3.11 24.69
C ALA A 158 -12.34 -3.75 23.63
N ALA A 159 -11.96 -4.91 23.09
CA ALA A 159 -12.79 -5.66 22.15
C ALA A 159 -14.08 -6.18 22.81
N ASP A 160 -13.99 -6.68 24.04
CA ASP A 160 -15.14 -7.15 24.82
C ASP A 160 -16.11 -6.00 25.14
N TYR A 161 -15.59 -4.83 25.51
CA TYR A 161 -16.38 -3.62 25.67
C TYR A 161 -17.12 -3.25 24.37
N MET A 162 -16.41 -3.19 23.25
CA MET A 162 -16.99 -2.85 21.95
C MET A 162 -18.11 -3.84 21.55
N ILE A 163 -17.89 -5.14 21.70
CA ILE A 163 -18.89 -6.17 21.37
C ILE A 163 -20.10 -6.06 22.31
N GLY A 164 -19.87 -5.91 23.62
CA GLY A 164 -20.93 -5.81 24.62
C GLY A 164 -21.87 -4.62 24.42
N HIS A 165 -21.32 -3.48 23.93
CA HIS A 165 -22.08 -2.25 23.70
C HIS A 165 -22.46 -2.03 22.23
N TRP A 166 -22.24 -3.01 21.36
CA TRP A 166 -22.50 -2.87 19.92
C TRP A 166 -23.98 -2.58 19.62
N SER A 167 -24.89 -3.22 20.36
CA SER A 167 -26.34 -3.02 20.21
C SER A 167 -26.86 -1.68 20.73
N GLU A 168 -26.05 -0.94 21.50
CA GLU A 168 -26.38 0.37 22.06
C GLU A 168 -26.07 1.51 21.08
N ILE A 169 -25.36 1.22 19.98
CA ILE A 169 -25.08 2.22 18.94
C ILE A 169 -26.41 2.74 18.40
N PRO A 170 -26.63 4.06 18.36
CA PRO A 170 -27.89 4.63 17.91
C PRO A 170 -28.29 4.18 16.52
N ALA A 171 -29.54 3.80 16.32
CA ALA A 171 -30.07 3.46 15.00
C ALA A 171 -29.85 4.65 14.04
N GLY A 172 -29.35 4.37 12.83
CA GLY A 172 -29.08 5.38 11.81
C GLY A 172 -27.91 6.33 12.11
N TRP A 173 -27.09 6.05 13.15
CA TRP A 173 -25.87 6.86 13.39
C TRP A 173 -24.98 6.94 12.16
N GLY A 174 -25.14 5.98 11.30
CA GLY A 174 -24.51 5.86 10.02
C GLY A 174 -25.07 6.71 8.90
N GLU A 175 -26.31 6.99 8.90
CA GLU A 175 -27.01 7.66 7.79
C GLU A 175 -26.81 9.19 7.82
N GLN A 176 -26.59 9.75 9.02
CA GLN A 176 -26.51 11.18 9.23
C GLN A 176 -25.14 11.79 8.91
N THR A 177 -24.11 11.00 8.76
CA THR A 177 -22.72 11.45 8.68
C THR A 177 -22.12 11.34 7.28
N GLY A 178 -22.88 10.94 6.28
CA GLY A 178 -22.43 10.84 4.88
C GLY A 178 -21.26 9.90 4.69
N VAL A 179 -20.19 10.35 4.04
CA VAL A 179 -18.97 9.55 3.79
C VAL A 179 -18.35 9.02 5.08
N ALA A 180 -18.42 9.80 6.15
CA ALA A 180 -17.75 9.50 7.41
C ALA A 180 -18.26 8.25 8.13
N THR A 181 -19.50 7.86 7.92
CA THR A 181 -20.12 6.68 8.56
C THR A 181 -19.38 5.38 8.29
N HIS A 182 -19.03 5.17 7.03
CA HIS A 182 -18.41 3.90 6.62
C HIS A 182 -16.94 3.84 7.04
N VAL A 183 -16.34 4.99 7.34
CA VAL A 183 -14.98 5.08 7.87
C VAL A 183 -14.90 4.53 9.28
N ALA A 184 -15.96 4.65 10.08
CA ALA A 184 -16.00 4.17 11.46
C ALA A 184 -15.70 2.68 11.60
N VAL A 185 -16.17 1.89 10.65
CA VAL A 185 -16.01 0.44 10.68
C VAL A 185 -14.75 -0.05 9.98
N THR A 186 -13.93 0.85 9.43
CA THR A 186 -12.67 0.45 8.79
C THR A 186 -11.71 -0.13 9.81
N GLY A 187 -11.20 -1.31 9.52
CA GLY A 187 -10.24 -2.01 10.36
C GLY A 187 -10.85 -2.87 11.47
N ILE A 188 -12.11 -2.68 11.87
CA ILE A 188 -12.73 -3.45 12.97
C ILE A 188 -12.76 -4.94 12.63
N GLU A 189 -13.29 -5.30 11.48
CA GLU A 189 -13.41 -6.70 11.08
C GLU A 189 -12.04 -7.38 10.99
N ARG A 190 -11.05 -6.74 10.37
CA ARG A 190 -9.67 -7.28 10.31
C ARG A 190 -9.06 -7.42 11.70
N THR A 191 -9.26 -6.43 12.55
CA THR A 191 -8.74 -6.43 13.93
C THR A 191 -9.34 -7.56 14.74
N MET A 192 -10.66 -7.77 14.67
CA MET A 192 -11.35 -8.85 15.41
C MET A 192 -10.96 -10.23 14.89
N LEU A 193 -10.81 -10.41 13.57
CA LEU A 193 -10.30 -11.66 12.99
C LEU A 193 -8.86 -11.96 13.44
N ALA A 194 -7.99 -10.94 13.45
CA ALA A 194 -6.63 -11.09 13.96
C ALA A 194 -6.61 -11.42 15.46
N LEU A 195 -7.43 -10.74 16.26
CA LEU A 195 -7.55 -11.00 17.69
C LEU A 195 -8.06 -12.41 17.96
N SER A 196 -9.05 -12.89 17.19
CA SER A 196 -9.53 -14.29 17.28
C SER A 196 -8.42 -15.29 16.99
N ARG A 197 -7.66 -15.07 15.91
CA ARG A 197 -6.54 -15.94 15.51
C ARG A 197 -5.44 -16.00 16.58
N VAL A 198 -5.06 -14.86 17.13
CA VAL A 198 -3.93 -14.76 18.09
C VAL A 198 -4.33 -15.21 19.48
N SER A 199 -5.57 -14.90 19.91
CA SER A 199 -6.05 -15.29 21.25
C SER A 199 -6.65 -16.69 21.32
N GLY A 200 -7.02 -17.30 20.19
CA GLY A 200 -7.77 -18.55 20.11
C GLY A 200 -9.26 -18.42 20.50
N ASP A 201 -9.75 -17.20 20.77
CA ASP A 201 -11.12 -16.96 21.23
C ASP A 201 -12.06 -16.72 20.02
N ALA A 202 -12.98 -17.66 19.81
CA ALA A 202 -13.87 -17.64 18.65
C ALA A 202 -14.88 -16.48 18.66
N LYS A 203 -15.18 -15.89 19.84
CA LYS A 203 -16.20 -14.82 19.95
C LYS A 203 -15.92 -13.62 19.06
N TYR A 204 -14.64 -13.28 18.83
CA TYR A 204 -14.24 -12.16 17.99
C TYR A 204 -14.52 -12.45 16.50
N ARG A 205 -14.28 -13.68 16.04
CA ARG A 205 -14.68 -14.12 14.70
C ARG A 205 -16.21 -14.17 14.59
N GLU A 206 -16.90 -14.67 15.60
CA GLU A 206 -18.37 -14.73 15.61
C GLU A 206 -19.00 -13.33 15.50
N PHE A 207 -18.44 -12.33 16.18
CA PHE A 207 -18.86 -10.94 16.03
C PHE A 207 -18.79 -10.48 14.57
N VAL A 208 -17.67 -10.76 13.89
CA VAL A 208 -17.45 -10.37 12.49
C VAL A 208 -18.43 -11.10 11.55
N VAL A 209 -18.63 -12.38 11.75
CA VAL A 209 -19.51 -13.18 10.87
C VAL A 209 -20.99 -12.90 11.15
N LYS A 210 -21.42 -12.93 12.43
CA LYS A 210 -22.85 -12.86 12.78
C LYS A 210 -23.35 -11.41 12.90
N GLN A 211 -22.64 -10.53 13.65
CA GLN A 211 -23.12 -9.16 13.90
C GLN A 211 -22.72 -8.20 12.78
N ARG A 212 -21.55 -8.38 12.17
CA ARG A 212 -21.09 -7.55 11.05
C ARG A 212 -21.50 -8.10 9.69
N ALA A 213 -22.04 -9.32 9.62
CA ALA A 213 -22.49 -9.99 8.40
C ALA A 213 -21.43 -9.89 7.27
N LEU A 214 -20.15 -10.17 7.59
CA LEU A 214 -19.07 -9.95 6.64
C LEU A 214 -19.11 -10.93 5.47
N ALA A 215 -19.55 -12.16 5.69
CA ALA A 215 -19.62 -13.17 4.65
C ALA A 215 -20.73 -12.86 3.62
N GLU A 216 -21.83 -12.28 4.06
CA GLU A 216 -22.98 -11.91 3.25
C GLU A 216 -22.80 -10.54 2.56
N TRP A 217 -21.78 -9.77 2.95
CA TRP A 217 -21.56 -8.44 2.38
C TRP A 217 -21.14 -8.55 0.92
N SER A 218 -22.00 -8.07 0.03
CA SER A 218 -21.81 -8.08 -1.42
C SER A 218 -22.46 -6.84 -2.03
N LEU A 219 -21.67 -5.76 -2.16
CA LEU A 219 -22.11 -4.52 -2.78
C LEU A 219 -21.21 -4.19 -3.97
N PRO A 220 -21.76 -3.84 -5.14
CA PRO A 220 -20.96 -3.37 -6.27
C PRO A 220 -20.37 -1.99 -5.97
N ILE A 221 -19.25 -1.68 -6.62
CA ILE A 221 -18.68 -0.32 -6.61
C ILE A 221 -19.64 0.64 -7.31
N VAL A 222 -19.97 1.77 -6.68
CA VAL A 222 -20.79 2.83 -7.24
C VAL A 222 -19.98 4.10 -7.44
N ILE A 223 -19.75 4.46 -8.71
CA ILE A 223 -18.97 5.64 -9.09
C ILE A 223 -19.72 6.92 -8.69
N GLY A 224 -18.97 7.89 -8.13
CA GLY A 224 -19.48 9.21 -7.79
C GLY A 224 -20.41 9.24 -6.58
N ARG A 225 -20.67 8.10 -5.92
CA ARG A 225 -21.59 8.04 -4.78
C ARG A 225 -20.87 8.39 -3.49
N ARG A 226 -21.24 9.52 -2.91
CA ARG A 226 -20.64 10.03 -1.68
C ARG A 226 -21.16 9.32 -0.40
N PRO A 227 -22.48 9.18 -0.18
CA PRO A 227 -23.01 8.39 0.93
C PRO A 227 -22.97 6.90 0.56
N GLY A 228 -22.48 6.07 1.46
CA GLY A 228 -22.44 4.63 1.27
C GLY A 228 -21.03 4.05 1.12
N ILE A 229 -20.84 2.86 1.69
CA ILE A 229 -19.54 2.15 1.64
C ILE A 229 -19.16 1.80 0.20
N GLU A 230 -20.13 1.53 -0.65
CA GLU A 230 -19.97 1.18 -2.07
C GLU A 230 -19.37 2.30 -2.92
N GLY A 231 -19.46 3.54 -2.43
CA GLY A 231 -18.84 4.71 -3.07
C GLY A 231 -17.48 5.09 -2.47
N HIS A 232 -17.19 4.71 -1.23
CA HIS A 232 -16.03 5.18 -0.49
C HIS A 232 -14.85 4.21 -0.58
N ILE A 233 -13.75 4.61 -1.23
CA ILE A 233 -12.62 3.73 -1.59
C ILE A 233 -11.98 3.09 -0.37
N TYR A 234 -11.58 3.90 0.61
CA TYR A 234 -10.88 3.42 1.79
C TYR A 234 -11.72 2.42 2.60
N ALA A 235 -12.98 2.75 2.88
CA ALA A 235 -13.86 1.90 3.67
C ALA A 235 -14.20 0.59 2.93
N TYR A 236 -14.51 0.68 1.64
CA TYR A 236 -14.80 -0.48 0.80
C TYR A 236 -13.60 -1.44 0.74
N THR A 237 -12.40 -0.90 0.47
CA THR A 237 -11.18 -1.71 0.40
C THR A 237 -10.81 -2.32 1.76
N ALA A 238 -11.03 -1.59 2.86
CA ALA A 238 -10.79 -2.11 4.22
C ALA A 238 -11.68 -3.33 4.52
N ARG A 239 -12.95 -3.27 4.15
CA ARG A 239 -13.89 -4.39 4.35
C ARG A 239 -13.61 -5.55 3.41
N SER A 240 -13.22 -5.28 2.16
CA SER A 240 -12.76 -6.31 1.21
C SER A 240 -11.51 -7.05 1.69
N LEU A 241 -10.57 -6.34 2.33
CA LEU A 241 -9.42 -6.95 2.99
C LEU A 241 -9.83 -7.87 4.15
N ALA A 242 -10.86 -7.52 4.91
CA ALA A 242 -11.39 -8.40 5.95
C ALA A 242 -12.01 -9.68 5.36
N GLN A 243 -12.67 -9.58 4.19
CA GLN A 243 -13.16 -10.77 3.47
C GLN A 243 -12.01 -11.69 3.04
N LEU A 244 -10.87 -11.15 2.59
CA LEU A 244 -9.69 -11.96 2.27
C LEU A 244 -9.09 -12.64 3.52
N GLU A 245 -9.11 -11.97 4.68
CA GLU A 245 -8.68 -12.62 5.94
C GLU A 245 -9.65 -13.74 6.36
N LEU A 246 -10.95 -13.52 6.20
CA LEU A 246 -11.95 -14.55 6.47
C LEU A 246 -11.82 -15.73 5.49
N TYR A 247 -11.59 -15.45 4.20
CA TYR A 247 -11.39 -16.47 3.15
C TYR A 247 -10.24 -17.43 3.46
N ARG A 248 -9.16 -16.96 4.09
CA ARG A 248 -8.02 -17.81 4.49
C ARG A 248 -8.40 -18.88 5.51
N THR A 249 -9.38 -18.61 6.34
CA THR A 249 -9.83 -19.53 7.41
C THR A 249 -11.13 -20.24 7.06
N ASP A 250 -11.92 -19.69 6.14
CA ASP A 250 -13.23 -20.19 5.73
C ASP A 250 -13.41 -19.85 4.23
N PRO A 251 -12.84 -20.65 3.31
CA PRO A 251 -12.73 -20.33 1.89
C PRO A 251 -14.09 -20.49 1.17
N GLN A 252 -14.90 -19.43 1.23
CA GLN A 252 -16.15 -19.29 0.47
C GLN A 252 -15.91 -18.41 -0.76
N PRO A 253 -16.23 -18.86 -1.99
CA PRO A 253 -15.95 -18.09 -3.22
C PRO A 253 -16.56 -16.67 -3.20
N GLY A 254 -17.69 -16.46 -2.56
CA GLY A 254 -18.34 -15.15 -2.42
C GLY A 254 -17.47 -14.09 -1.76
N LEU A 255 -16.54 -14.49 -0.88
CA LEU A 255 -15.61 -13.60 -0.19
C LEU A 255 -14.54 -12.97 -1.12
N LEU A 256 -14.38 -13.49 -2.33
CA LEU A 256 -13.47 -12.93 -3.34
C LEU A 256 -14.15 -11.92 -4.27
N THR A 257 -15.48 -11.83 -4.25
CA THR A 257 -16.24 -11.00 -5.19
C THR A 257 -15.86 -9.51 -5.11
N GLN A 258 -15.79 -8.94 -3.92
CA GLN A 258 -15.45 -7.53 -3.74
C GLN A 258 -13.99 -7.24 -3.98
N PRO A 259 -13.02 -8.01 -3.43
CA PRO A 259 -11.62 -7.84 -3.77
C PRO A 259 -11.35 -7.90 -5.28
N ASP A 260 -11.94 -8.88 -5.99
CA ASP A 260 -11.79 -9.01 -7.43
C ASP A 260 -12.50 -7.88 -8.19
N GLY A 261 -13.65 -7.44 -7.71
CA GLY A 261 -14.37 -6.29 -8.24
C GLY A 261 -13.56 -4.98 -8.17
N ILE A 262 -12.76 -4.78 -7.11
CA ILE A 262 -11.82 -3.65 -7.03
C ILE A 262 -10.76 -3.76 -8.13
N ILE A 263 -10.14 -4.92 -8.28
CA ILE A 263 -9.09 -5.11 -9.31
C ILE A 263 -9.65 -4.91 -10.71
N ASP A 264 -10.83 -5.47 -10.99
CA ASP A 264 -11.52 -5.24 -12.28
C ASP A 264 -11.80 -3.76 -12.52
N PHE A 265 -12.32 -3.04 -11.52
CA PHE A 265 -12.57 -1.61 -11.62
C PHE A 265 -11.29 -0.82 -11.90
N LEU A 266 -10.20 -1.12 -11.20
CA LEU A 266 -8.94 -0.43 -11.35
C LEU A 266 -8.29 -0.69 -12.73
N THR A 267 -8.25 -1.96 -13.18
CA THR A 267 -7.45 -2.36 -14.35
C THR A 267 -8.24 -2.46 -15.65
N ARG A 268 -9.58 -2.58 -15.61
CA ARG A 268 -10.41 -2.73 -16.82
C ARG A 268 -11.40 -1.59 -17.02
N ARG A 269 -11.89 -1.00 -15.94
CA ARG A 269 -12.94 0.02 -16.01
C ARG A 269 -12.43 1.44 -15.91
N GLY A 270 -11.12 1.63 -15.81
CA GLY A 270 -10.47 2.95 -15.80
C GLY A 270 -10.36 3.60 -14.43
N GLY A 271 -10.53 2.85 -13.35
CA GLY A 271 -10.45 3.38 -11.98
C GLY A 271 -9.04 3.77 -11.53
N MET A 272 -7.99 3.19 -12.14
CA MET A 272 -6.60 3.46 -11.77
C MET A 272 -5.99 4.51 -12.70
N ALA A 273 -5.38 5.54 -12.12
CA ALA A 273 -4.56 6.52 -12.82
C ALA A 273 -3.17 5.96 -13.19
N ILE A 274 -2.47 6.61 -14.12
CA ILE A 274 -1.11 6.21 -14.56
C ILE A 274 -0.13 6.12 -13.38
N THR A 275 -0.32 6.88 -12.33
CA THR A 275 0.51 6.90 -11.11
C THR A 275 0.18 5.79 -10.12
N GLY A 276 -0.81 4.95 -10.40
CA GLY A 276 -1.34 3.96 -9.45
C GLY A 276 -2.40 4.51 -8.50
N ALA A 277 -2.68 5.83 -8.53
CA ALA A 277 -3.73 6.45 -7.71
C ALA A 277 -5.13 6.03 -8.17
N THR A 278 -6.11 6.14 -7.26
CA THR A 278 -7.54 6.01 -7.59
C THR A 278 -8.38 7.01 -6.82
N GLY A 279 -9.52 7.35 -7.40
CA GLY A 279 -10.59 8.09 -6.76
C GLY A 279 -10.40 9.60 -6.68
N GLN A 280 -11.54 10.28 -6.56
CA GLN A 280 -11.67 11.71 -6.41
C GLN A 280 -12.50 11.98 -5.16
N TRP A 281 -12.06 12.88 -4.27
CA TRP A 281 -12.80 13.17 -3.04
C TRP A 281 -13.10 11.93 -2.18
N GLU A 282 -12.15 10.97 -2.10
CA GLU A 282 -12.28 9.69 -1.36
C GLU A 282 -13.26 8.69 -1.98
N ILE A 283 -13.87 9.02 -3.13
CA ILE A 283 -14.88 8.19 -3.78
C ILE A 283 -14.42 7.66 -5.14
N TRP A 284 -15.01 6.54 -5.56
CA TRP A 284 -14.68 5.91 -6.81
C TRP A 284 -15.01 6.83 -8.00
N THR A 285 -14.04 6.99 -8.89
CA THR A 285 -14.17 7.68 -10.17
C THR A 285 -13.35 6.97 -11.23
N ASP A 286 -13.73 7.12 -12.47
CA ASP A 286 -13.06 6.50 -13.62
C ASP A 286 -12.80 7.48 -14.76
N ASP A 287 -13.01 8.78 -14.58
CA ASP A 287 -12.95 9.79 -15.64
C ASP A 287 -11.53 10.19 -16.04
N GLN A 288 -10.53 9.91 -15.22
CA GLN A 288 -9.12 10.23 -15.46
C GLN A 288 -8.85 11.74 -15.55
N ASP A 289 -9.62 12.60 -14.85
CA ASP A 289 -9.40 14.06 -14.89
C ASP A 289 -8.00 14.45 -14.35
N GLY A 290 -7.57 13.82 -13.29
CA GLY A 290 -6.22 13.99 -12.74
C GLY A 290 -6.02 15.20 -11.86
N ARG A 291 -7.00 16.08 -11.75
CA ARG A 291 -6.94 17.35 -11.01
C ARG A 291 -7.57 17.25 -9.63
N GLY A 292 -7.28 18.25 -8.80
CA GLY A 292 -7.94 18.49 -7.55
C GLY A 292 -7.66 17.42 -6.50
N GLN A 293 -8.68 16.78 -5.97
CA GLN A 293 -8.56 15.87 -4.82
C GLN A 293 -8.50 14.39 -5.24
N LEU A 294 -7.60 14.08 -6.16
CA LEU A 294 -7.36 12.74 -6.66
C LEU A 294 -6.29 12.03 -5.83
N GLY A 295 -6.45 10.72 -5.63
CA GLY A 295 -5.44 9.86 -5.04
C GLY A 295 -5.22 10.13 -3.55
N GLU A 296 -6.25 9.91 -2.74
CA GLU A 296 -6.17 9.99 -1.29
C GLU A 296 -5.11 9.05 -0.73
N THR A 297 -4.28 9.54 0.20
CA THR A 297 -3.21 8.73 0.82
C THR A 297 -3.77 7.50 1.57
N CYS A 298 -4.96 7.59 2.19
CA CYS A 298 -5.59 6.43 2.83
C CYS A 298 -5.99 5.38 1.80
N ALA A 299 -6.61 5.78 0.69
CA ALA A 299 -6.96 4.90 -0.40
C ALA A 299 -5.71 4.21 -0.98
N THR A 300 -4.64 4.97 -1.24
CA THR A 300 -3.35 4.47 -1.70
C THR A 300 -2.77 3.41 -0.76
N ALA A 301 -2.76 3.68 0.55
CA ALA A 301 -2.26 2.73 1.55
C ALA A 301 -3.06 1.42 1.59
N TYR A 302 -4.38 1.50 1.38
CA TYR A 302 -5.24 0.32 1.37
C TYR A 302 -5.21 -0.43 0.03
N GLN A 303 -5.00 0.24 -1.09
CA GLN A 303 -4.68 -0.41 -2.37
C GLN A 303 -3.41 -1.26 -2.26
N ILE A 304 -2.33 -0.72 -1.71
CA ILE A 304 -1.08 -1.45 -1.50
C ILE A 304 -1.32 -2.72 -0.66
N ARG A 305 -2.10 -2.63 0.43
CA ARG A 305 -2.46 -3.80 1.25
C ARG A 305 -3.31 -4.81 0.49
N LEU A 306 -4.23 -4.34 -0.38
CA LEU A 306 -5.05 -5.22 -1.21
C LEU A 306 -4.18 -5.98 -2.21
N TYR A 307 -3.27 -5.28 -2.89
CA TYR A 307 -2.36 -5.90 -3.85
C TYR A 307 -1.44 -6.92 -3.17
N ASP A 308 -0.86 -6.60 -2.00
CA ASP A 308 -0.09 -7.56 -1.21
C ASP A 308 -0.93 -8.78 -0.82
N SER A 309 -2.13 -8.57 -0.31
CA SER A 309 -3.01 -9.66 0.12
C SER A 309 -3.37 -10.60 -1.03
N LEU A 310 -3.60 -10.07 -2.25
CA LEU A 310 -3.88 -10.85 -3.44
C LEU A 310 -2.62 -11.49 -4.04
N LEU A 311 -1.46 -10.80 -3.99
CA LEU A 311 -0.17 -11.37 -4.36
C LEU A 311 0.14 -12.60 -3.50
N ARG A 312 -0.04 -12.48 -2.20
CA ARG A 312 0.17 -13.59 -1.26
C ARG A 312 -0.77 -14.75 -1.54
N LEU A 313 -2.04 -14.47 -1.69
CA LEU A 313 -3.06 -15.50 -1.91
C LEU A 313 -2.84 -16.28 -3.21
N ARG A 314 -2.47 -15.59 -4.31
CA ARG A 314 -2.47 -16.13 -5.67
C ARG A 314 -1.10 -16.40 -6.26
N GLY A 315 -0.05 -15.76 -5.74
CA GLY A 315 1.29 -15.84 -6.34
C GLY A 315 1.38 -15.20 -7.73
N ASP A 316 0.48 -14.28 -8.08
CA ASP A 316 0.38 -13.66 -9.40
C ASP A 316 1.21 -12.36 -9.45
N ALA A 317 2.20 -12.32 -10.35
CA ALA A 317 3.17 -11.24 -10.48
C ALA A 317 2.54 -9.87 -10.79
N ARG A 318 1.37 -9.81 -11.44
CA ARG A 318 0.68 -8.55 -11.77
C ARG A 318 0.36 -7.71 -10.52
N PHE A 319 0.11 -8.35 -9.36
CA PHE A 319 -0.09 -7.60 -8.11
C PHE A 319 1.21 -6.96 -7.62
N GLY A 320 2.35 -7.58 -7.90
CA GLY A 320 3.66 -6.97 -7.68
C GLY A 320 3.90 -5.75 -8.56
N ASP A 321 3.42 -5.75 -9.80
CA ASP A 321 3.50 -4.61 -10.72
C ASP A 321 2.60 -3.44 -10.26
N LEU A 322 1.39 -3.75 -9.78
CA LEU A 322 0.50 -2.76 -9.17
C LEU A 322 1.10 -2.14 -7.90
N LEU A 323 1.72 -2.96 -7.05
CA LEU A 323 2.47 -2.51 -5.87
C LEU A 323 3.58 -1.53 -6.27
N GLU A 324 4.44 -1.94 -7.18
CA GLU A 324 5.60 -1.17 -7.65
C GLU A 324 5.19 0.18 -8.22
N ARG A 325 4.21 0.22 -9.14
CA ARG A 325 3.67 1.45 -9.74
C ARG A 325 3.14 2.40 -8.65
N THR A 326 2.33 1.88 -7.73
CA THR A 326 1.68 2.68 -6.69
C THR A 326 2.68 3.22 -5.67
N ILE A 327 3.67 2.41 -5.27
CA ILE A 327 4.69 2.79 -4.28
C ILE A 327 5.59 3.89 -4.83
N PHE A 328 6.20 3.69 -6.00
CA PHE A 328 7.20 4.63 -6.53
C PHE A 328 6.60 5.97 -7.01
N ASN A 329 5.31 5.99 -7.31
CA ASN A 329 4.65 7.23 -7.76
C ASN A 329 3.74 7.80 -6.66
N THR A 330 2.51 7.31 -6.52
CA THR A 330 1.50 7.95 -5.66
C THR A 330 1.90 7.96 -4.18
N LEU A 331 2.41 6.84 -3.64
CA LEU A 331 2.78 6.78 -2.23
C LEU A 331 3.96 7.73 -1.93
N PHE A 332 5.02 7.68 -2.74
CA PHE A 332 6.20 8.52 -2.51
C PHE A 332 5.96 9.99 -2.82
N ALA A 333 5.05 10.31 -3.77
CA ALA A 333 4.60 11.68 -3.99
C ALA A 333 3.80 12.26 -2.82
N ALA A 334 3.20 11.42 -1.98
CA ALA A 334 2.46 11.90 -0.81
C ALA A 334 3.36 12.46 0.29
N GLN A 335 4.64 12.10 0.34
CA GLN A 335 5.61 12.54 1.35
C GLN A 335 6.45 13.71 0.84
N SER A 336 6.67 14.71 1.69
CA SER A 336 7.63 15.79 1.40
C SER A 336 9.06 15.25 1.28
N PRO A 337 9.95 15.94 0.53
CA PRO A 337 11.33 15.50 0.33
C PRO A 337 12.12 15.27 1.63
N ASP A 338 11.83 16.08 2.65
CA ASP A 338 12.40 15.97 3.99
C ASP A 338 11.73 14.92 4.88
N GLY A 339 10.61 14.33 4.42
CA GLY A 339 9.86 13.33 5.17
C GLY A 339 8.82 13.89 6.15
N ARG A 340 8.82 15.21 6.45
CA ARG A 340 8.06 15.81 7.56
C ARG A 340 6.56 15.89 7.30
N ARG A 341 6.16 16.23 6.08
CA ARG A 341 4.76 16.49 5.72
C ARG A 341 4.19 15.42 4.83
N ILE A 342 2.89 15.17 4.97
CA ILE A 342 2.16 14.19 4.17
C ILE A 342 1.00 14.90 3.47
N ARG A 343 0.78 14.59 2.21
CA ARG A 343 -0.36 15.06 1.44
C ARG A 343 -1.62 14.27 1.77
N TYR A 344 -2.75 14.94 1.66
CA TYR A 344 -4.04 14.23 1.61
C TYR A 344 -4.23 13.61 0.23
N TYR A 345 -4.05 14.39 -0.82
CA TYR A 345 -4.25 14.01 -2.21
C TYR A 345 -2.98 14.19 -3.03
N SER A 346 -2.81 13.34 -4.03
CA SER A 346 -1.66 13.35 -4.95
C SER A 346 -2.14 13.36 -6.41
N PRO A 347 -2.77 14.47 -6.87
CA PRO A 347 -3.23 14.60 -8.25
C PRO A 347 -2.07 14.52 -9.24
N PHE A 348 -2.33 14.01 -10.45
CA PHE A 348 -1.31 13.96 -11.49
C PHE A 348 -1.37 15.16 -12.44
N GLU A 349 -2.40 16.00 -12.31
CA GLU A 349 -2.54 17.29 -12.98
C GLU A 349 -2.84 18.40 -11.96
N GLY A 350 -2.17 19.54 -12.06
CA GLY A 350 -2.33 20.68 -11.17
C GLY A 350 -1.55 20.58 -9.84
N PRO A 351 -1.74 21.56 -8.95
CA PRO A 351 -0.96 21.71 -7.73
C PRO A 351 -1.19 20.58 -6.72
N ARG A 352 -0.16 20.30 -5.93
CA ARG A 352 -0.14 19.28 -4.89
C ARG A 352 0.24 19.93 -3.56
N GLU A 353 -0.65 19.87 -2.58
CA GLU A 353 -0.47 20.54 -1.28
C GLU A 353 -0.22 19.54 -0.15
N TYR A 354 0.67 19.92 0.78
CA TYR A 354 0.90 19.15 2.01
C TYR A 354 -0.11 19.55 3.08
N HIS A 355 -0.67 18.56 3.77
CA HIS A 355 -1.57 18.80 4.88
C HIS A 355 -0.77 19.24 6.12
N PRO A 356 -1.24 20.29 6.86
CA PRO A 356 -0.49 20.82 8.00
C PRO A 356 -0.57 19.96 9.26
N GLY A 357 -1.60 19.10 9.42
CA GLY A 357 -1.85 18.32 10.63
C GLY A 357 -1.14 16.99 10.69
N ASP A 358 -0.94 16.48 11.89
CA ASP A 358 -0.28 15.18 12.17
C ASP A 358 -1.25 14.11 12.71
N THR A 359 -2.37 14.52 13.35
CA THR A 359 -3.37 13.65 14.02
C THR A 359 -4.53 13.22 13.11
N TYR A 360 -4.31 13.07 11.85
CA TYR A 360 -5.32 12.94 10.83
C TYR A 360 -5.16 11.61 10.07
N CYS A 361 -6.18 11.13 9.37
CA CYS A 361 -6.16 9.76 8.83
C CYS A 361 -5.01 9.51 7.85
N CYS A 362 -4.71 10.45 6.94
CA CYS A 362 -3.71 10.26 5.91
C CYS A 362 -2.27 10.18 6.44
N PRO A 363 -1.77 11.10 7.32
CA PRO A 363 -0.47 10.91 7.94
C PRO A 363 -0.35 9.61 8.73
N CYS A 364 -1.42 9.25 9.46
CA CYS A 364 -1.43 8.03 10.25
C CYS A 364 -1.38 6.76 9.36
N ASN A 365 -2.14 6.74 8.26
CA ASN A 365 -2.10 5.63 7.31
C ASN A 365 -0.80 5.60 6.50
N TYR A 366 -0.20 6.75 6.20
CA TYR A 366 1.10 6.83 5.55
C TYR A 366 2.19 6.17 6.41
N ARG A 367 2.30 6.56 7.69
CA ARG A 367 3.26 5.95 8.64
C ARG A 367 3.10 4.44 8.69
N ARG A 368 1.85 3.96 8.75
CA ARG A 368 1.56 2.51 8.79
C ARG A 368 2.03 1.79 7.54
N ILE A 369 1.68 2.29 6.35
CA ILE A 369 2.04 1.59 5.11
C ILE A 369 3.53 1.63 4.84
N VAL A 370 4.23 2.73 5.19
CA VAL A 370 5.70 2.80 5.09
C VAL A 370 6.38 1.81 6.04
N ALA A 371 5.81 1.62 7.24
CA ALA A 371 6.30 0.61 8.19
C ALA A 371 6.08 -0.85 7.73
N GLU A 372 5.18 -1.07 6.76
CA GLU A 372 4.88 -2.37 6.16
C GLU A 372 5.75 -2.65 4.90
N LEU A 373 6.40 -1.64 4.29
CA LEU A 373 7.18 -1.81 3.05
C LEU A 373 8.27 -2.90 3.11
N PRO A 374 9.00 -3.12 4.21
CA PRO A 374 9.98 -4.19 4.28
C PRO A 374 9.40 -5.59 4.03
N GLU A 375 8.14 -5.82 4.39
CA GLU A 375 7.45 -7.10 4.22
C GLU A 375 7.06 -7.37 2.76
N LEU A 376 7.13 -6.35 1.88
CA LEU A 376 6.77 -6.45 0.45
C LEU A 376 7.96 -6.83 -0.46
N ILE A 377 9.18 -6.90 0.09
CA ILE A 377 10.40 -7.15 -0.70
C ILE A 377 10.58 -8.63 -1.01
N TYR A 378 10.47 -9.48 0.02
CA TYR A 378 10.70 -10.92 -0.05
C TYR A 378 9.57 -11.72 0.55
N TYR A 379 9.28 -12.86 -0.07
CA TYR A 379 8.28 -13.81 0.41
C TYR A 379 8.85 -15.22 0.45
N ARG A 380 8.41 -16.02 1.40
CA ARG A 380 8.54 -17.49 1.31
C ARG A 380 7.59 -17.99 0.24
N SER A 381 8.03 -18.94 -0.59
CA SER A 381 7.25 -19.54 -1.68
C SER A 381 7.38 -21.06 -1.62
N GLY A 382 6.48 -21.73 -0.90
CA GLY A 382 6.62 -23.14 -0.59
C GLY A 382 7.96 -23.42 0.10
N SER A 383 8.81 -24.26 -0.52
CA SER A 383 10.16 -24.58 -0.03
C SER A 383 11.23 -23.56 -0.43
N GLY A 384 10.87 -22.44 -1.04
CA GLY A 384 11.82 -21.46 -1.61
C GLY A 384 11.52 -20.03 -1.23
N VAL A 385 12.00 -19.10 -2.03
CA VAL A 385 11.86 -17.66 -1.83
C VAL A 385 11.43 -16.96 -3.12
N ALA A 386 10.59 -15.92 -3.00
CA ALA A 386 10.24 -15.01 -4.08
C ALA A 386 10.77 -13.61 -3.78
N VAL A 387 11.42 -12.98 -4.76
CA VAL A 387 11.82 -11.57 -4.76
C VAL A 387 10.76 -10.80 -5.54
N ASN A 388 10.04 -9.90 -4.87
CA ASN A 388 8.94 -9.15 -5.47
C ASN A 388 9.34 -7.72 -5.83
N LEU A 389 9.88 -6.94 -4.89
CA LEU A 389 10.34 -5.58 -5.16
C LEU A 389 11.86 -5.53 -5.22
N TYR A 390 12.37 -4.78 -6.19
CA TYR A 390 13.81 -4.55 -6.34
C TYR A 390 14.21 -3.27 -5.60
N THR A 391 15.13 -3.44 -4.67
CA THR A 391 15.77 -2.36 -3.91
C THR A 391 17.02 -2.92 -3.24
N ALA A 392 18.04 -2.09 -3.04
CA ALA A 392 19.18 -2.51 -2.24
C ALA A 392 18.70 -2.94 -0.85
N SER A 393 18.98 -4.18 -0.45
CA SER A 393 18.44 -4.77 0.78
C SER A 393 19.18 -6.03 1.20
N ASP A 394 19.06 -6.38 2.49
CA ASP A 394 19.52 -7.64 3.05
C ASP A 394 18.35 -8.35 3.75
N ALA A 395 18.26 -9.67 3.60
CA ALA A 395 17.32 -10.49 4.34
C ALA A 395 18.01 -11.69 4.98
N LYS A 396 17.58 -12.08 6.20
CA LYS A 396 18.07 -13.27 6.91
C LYS A 396 16.87 -14.05 7.46
N PHE A 397 16.77 -15.32 7.07
CA PHE A 397 15.68 -16.21 7.45
C PHE A 397 16.06 -17.68 7.16
N ASP A 398 15.20 -18.64 7.52
CA ASP A 398 15.45 -20.05 7.26
C ASP A 398 14.68 -20.53 6.03
N VAL A 399 15.29 -21.38 5.23
CA VAL A 399 14.65 -22.15 4.16
C VAL A 399 14.92 -23.64 4.40
N ASN A 400 13.86 -24.43 4.54
CA ASN A 400 13.95 -25.86 4.84
C ASN A 400 14.82 -26.18 6.08
N GLY A 401 14.80 -25.31 7.10
CA GLY A 401 15.59 -25.45 8.32
C GLY A 401 17.07 -25.05 8.18
N VAL A 402 17.46 -24.48 7.03
CA VAL A 402 18.82 -24.00 6.79
C VAL A 402 18.82 -22.46 6.80
N PRO A 403 19.66 -21.81 7.63
CA PRO A 403 19.81 -20.36 7.62
C PRO A 403 20.25 -19.85 6.25
N LEU A 404 19.54 -18.84 5.76
CA LEU A 404 19.78 -18.22 4.46
C LEU A 404 19.95 -16.71 4.62
N SER A 405 20.95 -16.16 3.97
CA SER A 405 21.13 -14.72 3.75
C SER A 405 20.92 -14.40 2.27
N ILE A 406 20.10 -13.40 1.99
CA ILE A 406 19.91 -12.84 0.65
C ILE A 406 20.30 -11.37 0.69
N ARG A 407 21.05 -10.92 -0.35
CA ARG A 407 21.40 -9.50 -0.55
C ARG A 407 21.01 -9.09 -1.96
N GLN A 408 20.29 -7.98 -2.08
CA GLN A 408 20.10 -7.28 -3.34
C GLN A 408 21.01 -6.06 -3.43
N GLU A 409 21.70 -5.92 -4.56
CA GLU A 409 22.48 -4.74 -4.94
C GLU A 409 21.93 -4.18 -6.24
N THR A 410 21.47 -2.94 -6.19
CA THR A 410 20.83 -2.27 -7.33
C THR A 410 20.68 -0.77 -7.06
N ALA A 411 20.64 0.02 -8.13
CA ALA A 411 20.21 1.40 -8.13
C ALA A 411 18.74 1.56 -8.58
N PHE A 412 17.95 0.51 -8.50
CA PHE A 412 16.53 0.54 -8.85
C PHE A 412 15.77 1.61 -8.01
N PRO A 413 14.87 2.40 -8.59
CA PRO A 413 14.30 2.35 -9.94
C PRO A 413 15.07 3.17 -11.01
N SER A 414 16.27 3.65 -10.72
CA SER A 414 17.09 4.42 -11.68
C SER A 414 17.82 3.52 -12.68
N SER A 415 18.13 2.28 -12.31
CA SER A 415 18.70 1.25 -13.19
C SER A 415 17.88 -0.04 -13.13
N GLY A 416 17.84 -0.77 -14.25
CA GLY A 416 17.26 -2.11 -14.35
C GLY A 416 18.23 -3.23 -14.01
N ASP A 417 19.46 -2.91 -13.63
CA ASP A 417 20.45 -3.91 -13.22
C ASP A 417 20.27 -4.26 -11.74
N VAL A 418 20.10 -5.55 -11.47
CA VAL A 418 19.92 -6.09 -10.13
C VAL A 418 20.83 -7.30 -9.96
N THR A 419 21.60 -7.32 -8.87
CA THR A 419 22.35 -8.49 -8.43
C THR A 419 21.71 -9.02 -7.15
N VAL A 420 21.35 -10.32 -7.14
CA VAL A 420 20.83 -11.02 -5.97
C VAL A 420 21.85 -12.06 -5.55
N GLN A 421 22.47 -11.85 -4.40
CA GLN A 421 23.40 -12.83 -3.81
C GLN A 421 22.62 -13.76 -2.89
N ILE A 422 22.84 -15.08 -3.05
CA ILE A 422 22.21 -16.15 -2.29
C ILE A 422 23.30 -16.84 -1.46
N SER A 423 23.12 -16.89 -0.14
CA SER A 423 24.12 -17.44 0.77
C SER A 423 23.47 -18.33 1.85
N PRO A 424 23.14 -19.60 1.52
CA PRO A 424 22.74 -20.58 2.53
C PRO A 424 23.95 -21.01 3.37
N GLU A 425 23.73 -21.36 4.63
CA GLU A 425 24.79 -21.87 5.53
C GLU A 425 25.42 -23.16 5.01
N HIS A 426 24.62 -24.03 4.40
CA HIS A 426 25.07 -25.25 3.74
C HIS A 426 24.50 -25.31 2.31
N PRO A 427 25.17 -26.05 1.37
CA PRO A 427 24.63 -26.25 0.03
C PRO A 427 23.22 -26.83 0.09
N THR A 428 22.21 -26.06 -0.33
CA THR A 428 20.80 -26.40 -0.17
C THR A 428 20.04 -26.19 -1.48
N ARG A 429 19.17 -27.14 -1.84
CA ARG A 429 18.31 -27.02 -3.04
C ARG A 429 16.99 -26.37 -2.67
N PHE A 430 16.65 -25.28 -3.35
CA PHE A 430 15.34 -24.61 -3.28
C PHE A 430 15.12 -23.73 -4.49
N PRO A 431 13.85 -23.46 -4.87
CA PRO A 431 13.54 -22.50 -5.92
C PRO A 431 13.70 -21.05 -5.44
N VAL A 432 14.28 -20.21 -6.31
CA VAL A 432 14.29 -18.76 -6.20
C VAL A 432 13.42 -18.20 -7.32
N ARG A 433 12.39 -17.45 -6.99
CA ARG A 433 11.47 -16.78 -7.91
C ARG A 433 11.76 -15.29 -7.97
N LEU A 434 11.93 -14.78 -9.17
CA LEU A 434 12.21 -13.36 -9.42
C LEU A 434 11.02 -12.77 -10.19
N ARG A 435 10.38 -11.74 -9.67
CA ARG A 435 9.31 -11.07 -10.42
C ARG A 435 9.92 -10.32 -11.62
N ILE A 436 9.44 -10.61 -12.80
CA ILE A 436 9.78 -9.87 -14.00
C ILE A 436 8.63 -8.90 -14.30
N PRO A 437 8.82 -7.58 -14.11
CA PRO A 437 7.74 -6.63 -14.31
C PRO A 437 7.17 -6.67 -15.73
N ALA A 438 5.88 -6.35 -15.88
CA ALA A 438 5.21 -6.35 -17.19
C ALA A 438 5.86 -5.36 -18.18
N TRP A 439 6.40 -4.23 -17.69
CA TRP A 439 7.12 -3.25 -18.51
C TRP A 439 8.52 -3.73 -18.96
N ALA A 440 9.07 -4.80 -18.36
CA ALA A 440 10.46 -5.23 -18.51
C ALA A 440 10.63 -6.32 -19.59
N SER A 441 10.05 -6.11 -20.76
CA SER A 441 10.27 -7.02 -21.92
C SER A 441 11.75 -7.08 -22.29
N GLY A 442 12.25 -8.25 -22.68
CA GLY A 442 13.65 -8.51 -23.00
C GLY A 442 14.57 -8.61 -21.77
N THR A 443 13.99 -8.82 -20.59
CA THR A 443 14.77 -9.07 -19.36
C THR A 443 15.63 -10.32 -19.53
N ARG A 444 16.90 -10.21 -19.12
CA ARG A 444 17.86 -11.31 -19.13
C ARG A 444 18.27 -11.67 -17.71
N VAL A 445 18.33 -12.97 -17.44
CA VAL A 445 18.72 -13.52 -16.12
C VAL A 445 19.90 -14.45 -16.30
N SER A 446 20.95 -14.30 -15.51
CA SER A 446 22.09 -15.19 -15.47
C SER A 446 22.46 -15.60 -14.05
N VAL A 447 23.07 -16.75 -13.86
CA VAL A 447 23.53 -17.29 -12.58
C VAL A 447 25.03 -17.52 -12.65
N ASN A 448 25.79 -16.94 -11.71
CA ASN A 448 27.25 -17.09 -11.59
C ASN A 448 28.02 -16.82 -12.91
N GLY A 449 27.55 -15.84 -13.69
CA GLY A 449 28.18 -15.46 -14.96
C GLY A 449 27.93 -16.43 -16.12
N ALA A 450 27.07 -17.45 -15.97
CA ALA A 450 26.64 -18.31 -17.07
C ALA A 450 25.89 -17.52 -18.15
N ALA A 451 25.70 -18.15 -19.34
CA ALA A 451 24.92 -17.55 -20.41
C ALA A 451 23.52 -17.13 -19.91
N ALA A 452 23.13 -15.89 -20.24
CA ALA A 452 21.87 -15.32 -19.77
C ALA A 452 20.67 -15.91 -20.52
N SER A 453 19.63 -16.29 -19.78
CA SER A 453 18.34 -16.69 -20.32
C SER A 453 17.41 -15.48 -20.41
N GLU A 454 16.54 -15.46 -21.42
CA GLU A 454 15.46 -14.49 -21.50
C GLU A 454 14.33 -14.89 -20.55
N ALA A 455 13.78 -13.91 -19.84
CA ALA A 455 12.70 -14.11 -18.90
C ALA A 455 11.42 -13.40 -19.38
N SER A 456 10.27 -14.08 -19.31
CA SER A 456 8.99 -13.53 -19.71
C SER A 456 8.54 -12.41 -18.77
N SER A 457 8.21 -11.24 -19.33
CA SER A 457 7.64 -10.12 -18.56
C SER A 457 6.25 -10.45 -18.00
N GLY A 458 5.86 -9.80 -16.88
CA GLY A 458 4.59 -10.01 -16.22
C GLY A 458 4.47 -11.35 -15.47
N SER A 459 5.59 -12.00 -15.14
CA SER A 459 5.62 -13.33 -14.52
C SER A 459 6.67 -13.44 -13.41
N PHE A 460 6.68 -14.57 -12.70
CA PHE A 460 7.81 -14.98 -11.87
C PHE A 460 8.72 -15.92 -12.66
N PHE A 461 9.99 -15.57 -12.77
CA PHE A 461 11.04 -16.44 -13.32
C PHE A 461 11.60 -17.29 -12.20
N GLU A 462 11.49 -18.60 -12.32
CA GLU A 462 11.92 -19.55 -11.30
C GLU A 462 13.26 -20.20 -11.64
N ILE A 463 14.15 -20.30 -10.64
CA ILE A 463 15.44 -20.98 -10.71
C ILE A 463 15.49 -22.01 -9.59
N ASP A 464 15.25 -23.29 -9.89
CA ASP A 464 15.38 -24.39 -8.94
C ASP A 464 16.74 -25.07 -9.11
N ARG A 465 17.60 -24.90 -8.11
CA ARG A 465 18.93 -25.51 -8.09
C ARG A 465 19.46 -25.69 -6.68
N GLN A 466 20.57 -26.42 -6.54
CA GLN A 466 21.38 -26.38 -5.33
C GLN A 466 22.17 -25.08 -5.29
N TRP A 467 21.88 -24.25 -4.26
CA TRP A 467 22.58 -23.00 -3.98
C TRP A 467 23.74 -23.21 -3.01
N ARG A 468 24.82 -22.46 -3.23
CA ARG A 468 25.98 -22.38 -2.34
C ARG A 468 26.17 -20.95 -1.87
N SER A 469 26.88 -20.79 -0.75
CA SER A 469 27.18 -19.44 -0.23
C SER A 469 27.93 -18.60 -1.27
N GLY A 470 27.41 -17.40 -1.54
CA GLY A 470 27.97 -16.47 -2.51
C GLY A 470 27.48 -16.64 -3.96
N ASP A 471 26.62 -17.63 -4.25
CA ASP A 471 26.00 -17.72 -5.58
C ASP A 471 25.26 -16.41 -5.91
N THR A 472 25.35 -15.96 -7.16
CA THR A 472 24.77 -14.71 -7.63
C THR A 472 23.81 -14.91 -8.78
N ILE A 473 22.70 -14.18 -8.74
CA ILE A 473 21.77 -14.04 -9.86
C ILE A 473 21.89 -12.60 -10.34
N ARG A 474 22.04 -12.39 -11.64
CA ARG A 474 22.01 -11.06 -12.28
C ARG A 474 20.80 -10.96 -13.16
N LEU A 475 20.03 -9.87 -12.96
CA LEU A 475 18.94 -9.46 -13.84
C LEU A 475 19.37 -8.17 -14.54
N THR A 476 19.09 -8.10 -15.83
CA THR A 476 19.20 -6.87 -16.62
C THR A 476 17.85 -6.63 -17.27
N MET A 477 17.13 -5.62 -16.76
CA MET A 477 15.83 -5.19 -17.24
C MET A 477 16.00 -3.96 -18.14
N PRO A 478 15.66 -4.03 -19.43
CA PRO A 478 15.73 -2.86 -20.30
C PRO A 478 14.80 -1.73 -19.79
N MET A 479 15.38 -0.56 -19.53
CA MET A 479 14.66 0.62 -19.05
C MET A 479 14.76 1.77 -20.04
N GLN A 480 14.02 1.69 -21.12
CA GLN A 480 13.87 2.82 -22.04
C GLN A 480 12.73 3.74 -21.59
N VAL A 481 12.84 5.02 -21.93
CA VAL A 481 11.72 5.97 -21.79
C VAL A 481 10.64 5.57 -22.80
N ARG A 482 9.40 5.43 -22.31
CA ARG A 482 8.25 5.11 -23.15
C ARG A 482 7.13 6.13 -22.96
N LEU A 483 6.35 6.31 -23.98
CA LEU A 483 5.14 7.13 -23.97
C LEU A 483 3.95 6.20 -23.78
N VAL A 484 3.13 6.47 -22.76
CA VAL A 484 1.95 5.66 -22.43
C VAL A 484 0.69 6.47 -22.74
N GLN A 485 -0.20 5.89 -23.53
CA GLN A 485 -1.43 6.56 -24.00
C GLN A 485 -2.35 6.92 -22.82
N GLY A 486 -2.86 8.14 -22.86
CA GLY A 486 -3.88 8.62 -21.97
C GLY A 486 -5.25 8.04 -22.32
N ARG A 487 -6.07 7.85 -21.28
CA ARG A 487 -7.42 7.30 -21.39
C ARG A 487 -8.47 8.33 -20.97
N LYS A 488 -9.70 8.21 -21.46
CA LYS A 488 -10.84 9.07 -21.10
C LYS A 488 -10.50 10.55 -21.24
N ARG A 489 -10.51 11.35 -20.17
CA ARG A 489 -10.15 12.79 -20.24
C ARG A 489 -8.70 13.05 -20.63
N GLN A 490 -7.83 12.05 -20.55
CA GLN A 490 -6.45 12.12 -21.03
C GLN A 490 -6.29 11.63 -22.48
N SER A 491 -7.37 11.22 -23.15
CA SER A 491 -7.34 10.75 -24.53
C SER A 491 -6.71 11.81 -25.46
N GLY A 492 -5.89 11.36 -26.42
CA GLY A 492 -5.14 12.24 -27.30
C GLY A 492 -3.82 12.78 -26.73
N ARG A 493 -3.47 12.37 -25.51
CA ARG A 493 -2.20 12.70 -24.83
C ARG A 493 -1.47 11.44 -24.41
N ALA A 494 -0.20 11.59 -24.01
CA ALA A 494 0.60 10.50 -23.43
C ALA A 494 1.38 10.98 -22.21
N ALA A 495 1.62 10.07 -21.28
CA ALA A 495 2.53 10.25 -20.15
C ALA A 495 3.91 9.65 -20.47
N LEU A 496 4.97 10.24 -19.92
CA LEU A 496 6.31 9.68 -19.98
C LEU A 496 6.52 8.72 -18.84
N MET A 497 7.07 7.54 -19.14
CA MET A 497 7.43 6.54 -18.14
C MET A 497 8.79 5.91 -18.45
N ARG A 498 9.50 5.48 -17.38
CA ARG A 498 10.70 4.65 -17.48
C ARG A 498 10.72 3.63 -16.33
N GLY A 499 10.75 2.36 -16.67
CA GLY A 499 10.48 1.35 -15.66
C GLY A 499 9.14 1.62 -14.96
N PRO A 500 9.06 1.59 -13.62
CA PRO A 500 7.83 1.92 -12.88
C PRO A 500 7.57 3.43 -12.74
N LEU A 501 8.57 4.27 -13.01
CA LEU A 501 8.49 5.72 -12.76
C LEU A 501 7.65 6.43 -13.82
N VAL A 502 6.73 7.27 -13.35
CA VAL A 502 6.02 8.28 -14.12
C VAL A 502 6.77 9.61 -14.01
N PHE A 503 6.82 10.40 -15.08
CA PHE A 503 7.45 11.72 -15.06
C PHE A 503 6.41 12.82 -15.11
N CYS A 504 6.74 13.98 -14.54
CA CYS A 504 5.91 15.17 -14.55
C CYS A 504 6.74 16.43 -14.81
N LEU A 505 6.09 17.46 -15.32
CA LEU A 505 6.69 18.75 -15.56
C LEU A 505 6.52 19.65 -14.35
N ASN A 506 7.65 20.15 -13.81
CA ASN A 506 7.71 21.17 -12.76
C ASN A 506 8.11 22.51 -13.40
N PRO A 507 7.16 23.45 -13.60
CA PRO A 507 7.48 24.72 -14.25
C PRO A 507 8.42 25.61 -13.43
N ALA A 508 8.47 25.44 -12.09
CA ALA A 508 9.36 26.22 -11.25
C ALA A 508 10.85 25.93 -11.50
N GLN A 509 11.16 24.76 -12.09
CA GLN A 509 12.53 24.36 -12.43
C GLN A 509 12.91 24.74 -13.87
N GLU A 510 11.98 25.33 -14.65
CA GLU A 510 12.13 25.64 -16.06
C GLU A 510 11.93 27.14 -16.32
N LYS A 511 13.03 27.90 -16.39
CA LYS A 511 12.98 29.36 -16.64
C LYS A 511 12.20 29.72 -17.89
N SER A 512 12.22 28.88 -18.92
CA SER A 512 11.51 29.05 -20.20
C SER A 512 9.99 29.01 -20.05
N LEU A 513 9.47 28.56 -18.89
CA LEU A 513 8.04 28.43 -18.56
C LEU A 513 7.53 29.52 -17.62
N ALA A 514 8.34 30.49 -17.21
CA ALA A 514 7.99 31.49 -16.20
C ALA A 514 6.68 32.25 -16.46
N ASN A 515 6.27 32.36 -17.73
CA ASN A 515 5.06 33.07 -18.17
C ASN A 515 3.99 32.12 -18.74
N ILE A 516 4.10 30.82 -18.51
CA ILE A 516 3.12 29.83 -18.98
C ILE A 516 2.13 29.54 -17.84
N ASP A 517 0.84 29.66 -18.13
CA ASP A 517 -0.21 29.26 -17.19
C ASP A 517 -0.11 27.74 -16.91
N GLY A 518 -0.24 27.36 -15.65
CA GLY A 518 -0.24 25.95 -15.23
C GLY A 518 -1.28 25.11 -16.00
N ALA A 519 -2.42 25.70 -16.37
CA ALA A 519 -3.45 25.04 -17.16
C ALA A 519 -3.01 24.71 -18.61
N ASP A 520 -2.01 25.40 -19.12
CA ASP A 520 -1.50 25.19 -20.48
C ASP A 520 -0.33 24.20 -20.55
N LEU A 521 0.24 23.79 -19.41
CA LEU A 521 1.39 22.87 -19.39
C LEU A 521 1.12 21.54 -20.11
N GLY A 522 -0.04 20.94 -19.93
CA GLY A 522 -0.45 19.71 -20.61
C GLY A 522 -0.74 19.87 -22.11
N ARG A 523 -0.66 21.10 -22.65
CA ARG A 523 -0.88 21.41 -24.07
C ARG A 523 0.40 21.44 -24.90
N PHE A 524 1.59 21.34 -24.27
CA PHE A 524 2.84 21.12 -25.00
C PHE A 524 2.76 19.83 -25.81
N THR A 525 3.36 19.84 -26.99
CA THR A 525 3.48 18.66 -27.85
C THR A 525 4.90 18.11 -27.73
N ILE A 526 5.02 16.82 -27.37
CA ILE A 526 6.30 16.14 -27.21
C ILE A 526 6.85 15.66 -28.53
N ASP A 527 8.17 15.77 -28.70
CA ASP A 527 8.94 15.11 -29.75
C ASP A 527 9.40 13.71 -29.28
N PRO A 528 8.80 12.61 -29.74
CA PRO A 528 9.17 11.25 -29.35
C PRO A 528 10.60 10.86 -29.72
N SER A 529 11.21 11.53 -30.72
CA SER A 529 12.57 11.23 -31.15
C SER A 529 13.66 11.81 -30.26
N SER A 530 13.29 12.73 -29.34
CA SER A 530 14.21 13.47 -28.48
C SER A 530 14.25 12.96 -27.01
N LEU A 531 13.59 11.84 -26.71
CA LEU A 531 13.50 11.30 -25.35
C LEU A 531 14.88 10.85 -24.84
N GLU A 532 15.37 11.50 -23.79
CA GLU A 532 16.66 11.21 -23.18
C GLU A 532 16.50 11.09 -21.66
N ALA A 533 16.87 9.94 -21.07
CA ALA A 533 16.97 9.80 -19.63
C ALA A 533 18.31 10.33 -19.12
N VAL A 534 18.28 11.20 -18.12
CA VAL A 534 19.48 11.82 -17.53
C VAL A 534 19.50 11.64 -16.03
N GLN A 535 20.70 11.57 -15.44
CA GLN A 535 20.86 11.59 -13.99
C GLN A 535 20.34 12.91 -13.41
N ASP A 536 19.58 12.84 -12.33
CA ASP A 536 18.97 14.02 -11.73
C ASP A 536 18.62 13.82 -10.24
N ASP A 537 19.33 14.52 -9.39
CA ASP A 537 19.16 14.43 -7.93
C ASP A 537 18.13 15.42 -7.36
N SER A 538 17.42 16.18 -8.18
CA SER A 538 16.53 17.26 -7.71
C SER A 538 15.29 16.77 -6.96
N VAL A 539 14.82 15.55 -7.24
CA VAL A 539 13.68 14.93 -6.57
C VAL A 539 14.13 13.99 -5.46
N ARG A 540 15.19 13.24 -5.70
CA ARG A 540 15.81 12.32 -4.74
C ARG A 540 17.26 12.03 -5.12
N PRO A 541 18.12 11.64 -4.17
CA PRO A 541 19.47 11.16 -4.48
C PRO A 541 19.42 9.95 -5.44
N GLY A 542 20.28 9.96 -6.44
CA GLY A 542 20.36 8.92 -7.47
C GLY A 542 19.13 8.86 -8.37
N GLY A 543 18.31 9.91 -8.41
CA GLY A 543 17.13 10.01 -9.25
C GLY A 543 17.46 10.23 -10.73
N ILE A 544 16.42 10.28 -11.55
CA ILE A 544 16.50 10.52 -12.98
C ILE A 544 15.46 11.54 -13.43
N ALA A 545 15.76 12.23 -14.52
CA ALA A 545 14.80 13.03 -15.25
C ALA A 545 14.77 12.60 -16.72
N CYS A 546 13.77 13.06 -17.44
CA CYS A 546 13.67 12.89 -18.87
C CYS A 546 13.82 14.27 -19.54
N ARG A 547 14.80 14.45 -20.42
CA ARG A 547 14.91 15.63 -21.28
C ARG A 547 14.18 15.37 -22.57
N VAL A 548 13.34 16.32 -22.98
CA VAL A 548 12.43 16.13 -24.11
C VAL A 548 12.29 17.41 -24.88
N GLY A 549 12.45 17.33 -26.20
CA GLY A 549 12.08 18.40 -27.12
C GLY A 549 10.56 18.58 -27.16
N VAL A 550 10.10 19.81 -27.06
CA VAL A 550 8.67 20.11 -27.08
C VAL A 550 8.36 21.32 -27.96
N TRP A 551 7.16 21.29 -28.56
CA TRP A 551 6.58 22.49 -29.22
C TRP A 551 5.62 23.17 -28.25
N ARG A 552 5.61 24.49 -28.27
CA ARG A 552 4.71 25.33 -27.46
C ARG A 552 3.22 25.02 -27.74
N PRO A 553 2.30 25.40 -26.87
CA PRO A 553 0.87 25.23 -27.09
C PRO A 553 0.45 25.88 -28.44
N GLY A 554 -0.24 25.10 -29.27
CA GLY A 554 -0.63 25.46 -30.62
C GLY A 554 -0.40 24.29 -31.58
N TYR A 555 -0.52 24.55 -32.89
CA TYR A 555 -0.11 23.56 -33.89
C TYR A 555 1.38 23.75 -34.18
N PRO A 556 2.19 22.68 -34.05
CA PRO A 556 3.60 22.76 -34.41
C PRO A 556 3.77 23.17 -35.86
N THR A 557 4.42 24.32 -36.12
CA THR A 557 4.65 24.88 -37.46
C THR A 557 6.04 24.54 -37.99
N SER A 558 6.94 24.04 -37.13
CA SER A 558 8.31 23.68 -37.49
C SER A 558 8.59 22.20 -37.25
N ASP A 559 9.60 21.66 -37.97
CA ASP A 559 10.07 20.29 -37.75
C ASP A 559 10.95 20.17 -36.48
N LYS A 560 11.51 21.28 -36.01
CA LYS A 560 12.35 21.32 -34.81
C LYS A 560 11.52 21.77 -33.60
N PRO A 561 11.69 21.11 -32.44
CA PRO A 561 11.10 21.57 -31.17
C PRO A 561 11.50 23.01 -30.83
N ASP A 562 10.58 23.74 -30.17
CA ASP A 562 10.83 25.13 -29.74
C ASP A 562 11.70 25.18 -28.48
N LEU A 563 11.59 24.17 -27.62
CA LEU A 563 12.25 24.08 -26.33
C LEU A 563 12.70 22.64 -26.08
N VAL A 564 13.68 22.49 -25.16
CA VAL A 564 13.98 21.24 -24.50
C VAL A 564 13.61 21.41 -23.02
N LEU A 565 12.67 20.62 -22.54
CA LEU A 565 12.20 20.66 -21.16
C LEU A 565 12.67 19.42 -20.39
N ARG A 566 12.81 19.59 -19.07
CA ARG A 566 13.14 18.54 -18.14
C ARG A 566 11.88 18.08 -17.39
N PHE A 567 11.62 16.80 -17.42
CA PHE A 567 10.52 16.15 -16.73
C PHE A 567 11.10 15.34 -15.56
N GLY A 568 10.80 15.73 -14.32
CA GLY A 568 11.24 15.03 -13.10
C GLY A 568 10.37 13.82 -12.78
N GLU A 569 10.83 12.96 -11.88
CA GLU A 569 10.01 11.86 -11.34
C GLU A 569 8.72 12.40 -10.71
N PHE A 570 7.63 11.62 -10.75
CA PHE A 570 6.32 12.06 -10.25
C PHE A 570 6.33 12.50 -8.78
N ALA A 571 7.27 12.02 -7.97
CA ALA A 571 7.46 12.46 -6.59
C ALA A 571 7.99 13.91 -6.46
N ASP A 572 8.30 14.61 -7.57
CA ASP A 572 8.66 16.03 -7.55
C ASP A 572 7.56 16.87 -6.88
N PRO A 573 7.86 17.61 -5.78
CA PRO A 573 6.86 18.37 -5.05
C PRO A 573 6.19 19.48 -5.86
N GLY A 574 6.86 20.01 -6.87
CA GLY A 574 6.37 21.08 -7.75
C GLY A 574 5.84 20.59 -9.11
N GLY A 575 5.72 19.27 -9.31
CA GLY A 575 5.19 18.71 -10.56
C GLY A 575 3.71 19.05 -10.75
N LEU A 576 3.34 19.63 -11.91
CA LEU A 576 1.99 20.11 -12.20
C LEU A 576 1.32 19.42 -13.39
N ALA A 577 2.07 18.80 -14.29
CA ALA A 577 1.50 18.17 -15.48
C ALA A 577 2.20 16.84 -15.77
N THR A 578 1.42 15.83 -16.14
CA THR A 578 1.88 14.46 -16.40
C THR A 578 1.58 14.00 -17.82
N TYR A 579 0.51 14.52 -18.43
CA TYR A 579 0.09 14.15 -19.79
C TYR A 579 0.29 15.29 -20.78
N PHE A 580 0.84 14.95 -21.97
CA PHE A 580 1.23 15.89 -23.01
C PHE A 580 0.72 15.42 -24.36
N ARG A 581 0.60 16.35 -25.33
CA ARG A 581 0.16 16.05 -26.69
C ARG A 581 1.26 15.35 -27.48
N LEU A 582 0.86 14.57 -28.47
CA LEU A 582 1.71 13.97 -29.47
C LEU A 582 1.22 14.36 -30.88
N ARG A 583 2.14 14.48 -31.84
CA ARG A 583 1.77 14.65 -33.28
C ARG A 583 1.16 13.34 -33.81
N ASP A 584 1.71 12.21 -33.38
CA ASP A 584 1.26 10.87 -33.77
C ASP A 584 1.12 10.00 -32.52
N LEU A 585 -0.11 9.62 -32.18
CA LEU A 585 -0.39 8.76 -31.03
C LEU A 585 0.05 7.30 -31.23
N ARG A 586 0.36 6.87 -32.47
CA ARG A 586 0.80 5.50 -32.74
C ARG A 586 2.17 5.18 -32.16
N VAL A 587 2.96 6.19 -31.80
CA VAL A 587 4.25 6.01 -31.12
C VAL A 587 4.11 5.70 -29.63
N ALA A 588 2.93 5.93 -29.05
CA ALA A 588 2.66 5.65 -27.66
C ALA A 588 2.06 4.26 -27.49
N VAL A 589 2.48 3.56 -26.44
CA VAL A 589 1.99 2.21 -26.09
C VAL A 589 0.81 2.27 -25.12
N ASN A 590 0.05 1.19 -25.05
CA ASN A 590 -0.95 1.03 -24.01
C ASN A 590 -0.28 0.82 -22.64
N ASP A 591 -0.98 1.18 -21.57
CA ASP A 591 -0.53 0.90 -20.20
C ASP A 591 -0.57 -0.63 -19.96
N GLU A 592 0.56 -1.20 -19.62
CA GLU A 592 0.73 -2.64 -19.40
C GLU A 592 -0.08 -3.20 -18.20
N LEU A 593 -0.57 -2.33 -17.32
CA LEU A 593 -1.39 -2.72 -16.17
C LEU A 593 -2.89 -2.65 -16.45
N ILE A 594 -3.29 -2.19 -17.63
CA ILE A 594 -4.68 -2.00 -18.04
C ILE A 594 -5.02 -3.00 -19.14
N HIS A 595 -6.13 -3.72 -18.97
CA HIS A 595 -6.53 -4.83 -19.84
C HIS A 595 -7.88 -4.56 -20.52
#